data_efcc44136ba898794a879cc675fd2e2e
#
_entry.id   efcc44136ba898794a879cc675fd2e2e
#
_cell.length_a   1.000
_cell.length_b   1.000
_cell.length_c   1.000
_cell.angle_alpha   90.00
_cell.angle_beta   90.00
_cell.angle_gamma   90.00
#
_symmetry.space_group_name_H-M   'P 1'
#
loop_
_entity.id
_entity.type
_entity.pdbx_description
1 polymer ?
#
loop_
_entity_poly.entity_id
_entity_poly.type
_entity_poly.pdbx_seq_one_letter_code
_entity_poly.pdbx_strand_id
1 'polypeptide(L)' 'RTRTHTVKAGENPYSIARQYGISLNTLLAANPGVNPKRLQVGHALVIPKP' A
#
# COMPACT_ATOMS: atom_id res chain seq x y z
N ARG A 1 -0.90 1.77 -15.65
CA ARG A 1 -0.21 2.83 -14.96
C ARG A 1 -0.20 2.61 -13.47
N THR A 2 0.94 2.79 -12.87
CA THR A 2 1.04 2.66 -11.43
C THR A 2 0.92 4.02 -10.76
N ARG A 3 0.38 4.02 -9.55
CA ARG A 3 0.34 5.20 -8.71
C ARG A 3 1.15 4.93 -7.47
N THR A 4 1.55 5.97 -6.80
CA THR A 4 2.19 5.82 -5.50
C THR A 4 1.35 6.52 -4.44
N HIS A 5 1.42 5.99 -3.23
CA HIS A 5 0.72 6.56 -2.09
C HIS A 5 1.70 6.68 -0.94
N THR A 6 1.84 7.89 -0.41
CA THR A 6 2.70 8.10 0.76
C THR A 6 1.93 7.73 2.01
N VAL A 7 2.50 6.85 2.81
CA VAL A 7 1.86 6.39 4.04
C VAL A 7 1.77 7.54 5.03
N LYS A 8 0.59 7.70 5.61
CA LYS A 8 0.35 8.71 6.64
C LYS A 8 0.16 8.03 7.98
N ALA A 9 0.28 8.83 9.05
CA ALA A 9 0.08 8.32 10.39
C ALA A 9 -1.30 7.67 10.53
N GLY A 10 -1.35 6.50 11.14
CA GLY A 10 -2.61 5.77 11.35
C GLY A 10 -3.06 4.93 10.19
N GLU A 11 -2.38 5.00 9.05
CA GLU A 11 -2.73 4.16 7.90
C GLU A 11 -2.08 2.79 8.00
N ASN A 12 -2.70 1.82 7.36
CA ASN A 12 -2.14 0.48 7.24
C ASN A 12 -2.36 -0.02 5.81
N PRO A 13 -1.67 -1.10 5.39
CA PRO A 13 -1.77 -1.56 4.01
C PRO A 13 -3.18 -1.96 3.62
N TYR A 14 -3.92 -2.51 4.56
CA TYR A 14 -5.28 -2.95 4.28
C TYR A 14 -6.19 -1.77 3.95
N SER A 15 -6.13 -0.70 4.76
CA SER A 15 -6.98 0.45 4.48
C SER A 15 -6.55 1.18 3.22
N ILE A 16 -5.24 1.20 2.93
CA ILE A 16 -4.75 1.78 1.68
C ILE A 16 -5.28 0.99 0.48
N ALA A 17 -5.22 -0.34 0.55
CA ALA A 17 -5.72 -1.18 -0.54
C ALA A 17 -7.21 -0.95 -0.77
N ARG A 18 -8.00 -0.85 0.29
CA ARG A 18 -9.42 -0.58 0.17
C ARG A 18 -9.70 0.78 -0.44
N GLN A 19 -8.90 1.77 -0.08
CA GLN A 19 -9.05 3.12 -0.61
C GLN A 19 -8.91 3.14 -2.13
N TYR A 20 -8.06 2.28 -2.67
CA TYR A 20 -7.81 2.21 -4.11
C TYR A 20 -8.58 1.08 -4.80
N GLY A 21 -9.42 0.36 -4.07
CA GLY A 21 -10.25 -0.69 -4.65
C GLY A 21 -9.50 -1.94 -5.07
N ILE A 22 -8.38 -2.24 -4.42
CA ILE A 22 -7.58 -3.43 -4.71
C ILE A 22 -7.52 -4.32 -3.48
N SER A 23 -7.14 -5.58 -3.67
CA SER A 23 -6.97 -6.49 -2.56
C SER A 23 -5.63 -6.23 -1.87
N LEU A 24 -5.54 -6.62 -0.60
CA LEU A 24 -4.30 -6.53 0.14
C LEU A 24 -3.19 -7.32 -0.54
N ASN A 25 -3.51 -8.52 -1.02
CA ASN A 25 -2.52 -9.35 -1.71
C ASN A 25 -1.97 -8.66 -2.96
N THR A 26 -2.83 -8.00 -3.70
CA THR A 26 -2.42 -7.27 -4.89
C THR A 26 -1.46 -6.13 -4.50
N LEU A 27 -1.80 -5.40 -3.44
CA LEU A 27 -0.95 -4.31 -2.97
C LEU A 27 0.41 -4.84 -2.54
N LEU A 28 0.44 -5.90 -1.74
CA LEU A 28 1.69 -6.44 -1.23
C LEU A 28 2.53 -7.05 -2.34
N ALA A 29 1.91 -7.65 -3.34
CA ALA A 29 2.62 -8.21 -4.48
C ALA A 29 3.33 -7.12 -5.29
N ALA A 30 2.74 -5.94 -5.35
CA ALA A 30 3.34 -4.81 -6.05
C ALA A 30 4.44 -4.13 -5.24
N ASN A 31 4.54 -4.44 -3.95
CA ASN A 31 5.50 -3.82 -3.04
C ASN A 31 6.29 -4.89 -2.29
N PRO A 32 7.12 -5.67 -3.01
CA PRO A 32 7.92 -6.70 -2.34
C PRO A 32 8.87 -6.06 -1.33
N GLY A 33 9.03 -6.71 -0.20
CA GLY A 33 9.86 -6.19 0.87
C GLY A 33 9.16 -5.28 1.85
N VAL A 34 7.92 -4.90 1.58
CA VAL A 34 7.12 -4.13 2.53
C VAL A 34 6.57 -5.06 3.60
N ASN A 35 6.76 -4.68 4.85
CA ASN A 35 6.21 -5.43 5.98
C ASN A 35 4.88 -4.79 6.38
N PRO A 36 3.74 -5.49 6.18
CA PRO A 36 2.44 -4.90 6.47
C PRO A 36 2.23 -4.59 7.95
N LYS A 37 3.00 -5.21 8.84
CA LYS A 37 2.90 -4.95 10.26
C LYS A 37 3.79 -3.80 10.71
N ARG A 38 4.70 -3.35 9.87
CA ARG A 38 5.67 -2.32 10.23
C ARG A 38 5.77 -1.26 9.13
N LEU A 39 4.63 -0.84 8.65
CA LEU A 39 4.57 0.17 7.61
C LEU A 39 4.95 1.53 8.20
N GLN A 40 5.94 2.16 7.59
CA GLN A 40 6.46 3.42 8.12
C GLN A 40 5.78 4.61 7.46
N VAL A 41 5.49 5.61 8.28
CA VAL A 41 4.98 6.88 7.78
C VAL A 41 6.02 7.51 6.84
N GLY A 42 5.54 8.01 5.71
CA GLY A 42 6.40 8.62 4.71
C GLY A 42 6.89 7.64 3.64
N HIS A 43 6.63 6.35 3.82
CA HIS A 43 6.99 5.35 2.81
C HIS A 43 6.06 5.46 1.60
N ALA A 44 6.64 5.45 0.41
CA ALA A 44 5.84 5.48 -0.81
C ALA A 44 5.52 4.06 -1.27
N LEU A 45 4.24 3.73 -1.30
CA LEU A 45 3.76 2.43 -1.77
C LEU A 45 3.36 2.53 -3.22
N VAL A 46 3.71 1.50 -3.98
CA VAL A 46 3.24 1.38 -5.36
C VAL A 46 1.82 0.85 -5.34
N ILE A 47 0.91 1.55 -6.01
CA ILE A 47 -0.50 1.15 -6.07
C ILE A 47 -0.78 0.63 -7.48
N PRO A 48 -0.90 -0.68 -7.66
CA PRO A 48 -1.21 -1.24 -8.97
C PRO A 48 -2.66 -0.96 -9.34
N LYS A 49 -2.96 -1.08 -10.62
CA LYS A 49 -4.34 -0.98 -11.06
C LYS A 49 -5.14 -2.17 -10.55
N PRO A 50 -6.42 -1.93 -10.23
CA PRO A 50 -7.30 -3.02 -9.82
C PRO A 50 -7.53 -4.01 -10.93
#